data_8953451f4f54195d7a07cad9f637a681
#
_entry.id   8953451f4f54195d7a07cad9f637a681
#
_cell.length_a   1.000
_cell.length_b   1.000
_cell.length_c   1.000
_cell.angle_alpha   90.00
_cell.angle_beta   90.00
_cell.angle_gamma   90.00
#
_symmetry.space_group_name_H-M   'P 1'
#
loop_
_entity.id
_entity.type
_entity.pdbx_description
1 polymer ?
#
loop_
_entity_poly.entity_id
_entity_poly.type
_entity_poly.pdbx_seq_one_letter_code
_entity_poly.pdbx_strand_id
1 'polypeptide(L)'
;MPKNLIYILLSICLLGNATQAQPIKLHSENPRYLSYKGTPTLLITSAEHYGAVLNLDFDYKTYLQTLANEGMNYTRIFAGSYVEVPGSFGIGNNTLAPEAGRFITPWLPLEEEGLYKGDIKLDLSKWNETYFDRLKDFVNTAAGLDIIVELTFFCSTYTDDNWGRSPFNPKNNINNLTNTDRKKSNTLGNGNLVNYQKAMVNKIVVELNEFDNLFYEIQNEPWSDAPVPAMLTLRTVMPKNFNWAKQSDTAPQEILEWQKEIAETIEQTEMNLPKKHLVAQNYANFFHAIPEVEDNISIINFHYAWPQAVWMNYGWEKPISYDESGFSGSSDTTYLRQAWQFMLAGGAVFNNLDYSFSVGNEQGTGEINAPGGGSTLFRKQLTYLHQFLKSVDFVKMQPDHEVVYHAPGVEVQALSEKGKQYAFCLTGPNAVELKLKLPEGNYSFQYLNPFSGENTKTGEIQVTEEITSILVPQFDTLVGLKILAID
;
A
#
# COMPACT_ATOMS: atom_id res chain seq x y z
N MET A 1 -16.02 77.00 18.73
CA MET A 1 -15.77 76.18 17.55
C MET A 1 -15.29 74.82 18.02
N PRO A 2 -16.07 73.72 17.96
CA PRO A 2 -15.61 72.41 18.33
C PRO A 2 -14.92 71.72 17.13
N LYS A 3 -13.76 71.12 17.38
CA LYS A 3 -13.02 70.32 16.44
C LYS A 3 -13.62 68.89 16.40
N ASN A 4 -14.19 68.51 15.26
CA ASN A 4 -14.66 67.17 15.02
C ASN A 4 -13.45 66.25 14.69
N LEU A 5 -13.21 65.26 15.57
CA LEU A 5 -12.23 64.21 15.38
C LEU A 5 -12.93 63.01 14.67
N ILE A 6 -12.63 62.81 13.43
CA ILE A 6 -13.13 61.66 12.63
C ILE A 6 -12.21 60.48 12.92
N TYR A 7 -12.73 59.44 13.63
CA TYR A 7 -12.09 58.16 13.78
C TYR A 7 -12.41 57.30 12.54
N ILE A 8 -11.40 57.07 11.70
CA ILE A 8 -11.46 56.06 10.62
C ILE A 8 -11.13 54.72 11.25
N LEU A 9 -12.17 53.88 11.45
CA LEU A 9 -11.98 52.44 11.78
C LEU A 9 -11.46 51.72 10.53
N LEU A 10 -10.19 51.39 10.50
CA LEU A 10 -9.63 50.45 9.54
C LEU A 10 -10.01 49.03 9.94
N SER A 11 -11.05 48.47 9.32
CA SER A 11 -11.38 47.05 9.42
C SER A 11 -10.37 46.24 8.59
N ILE A 12 -9.36 45.71 9.24
CA ILE A 12 -8.47 44.73 8.64
C ILE A 12 -9.25 43.40 8.53
N CYS A 13 -9.83 43.14 7.35
CA CYS A 13 -10.30 41.79 7.02
C CYS A 13 -9.08 40.89 6.91
N LEU A 14 -8.76 40.18 7.97
CA LEU A 14 -7.94 38.97 7.90
C LEU A 14 -8.70 37.94 7.05
N LEU A 15 -8.48 37.98 5.74
CA LEU A 15 -8.76 36.85 4.87
C LEU A 15 -7.80 35.74 5.31
N GLY A 16 -8.23 34.95 6.28
CA GLY A 16 -7.63 33.65 6.53
C GLY A 16 -7.75 32.89 5.22
N ASN A 17 -6.64 32.70 4.54
CA ASN A 17 -6.54 31.66 3.51
C ASN A 17 -6.84 30.34 4.22
N ALA A 18 -8.10 29.94 4.23
CA ALA A 18 -8.44 28.55 4.46
C ALA A 18 -7.75 27.80 3.31
N THR A 19 -6.58 27.23 3.57
CA THR A 19 -5.96 26.30 2.65
C THR A 19 -7.00 25.19 2.45
N GLN A 20 -7.63 25.21 1.27
CA GLN A 20 -8.58 24.16 0.94
C GLN A 20 -7.82 22.83 1.10
N ALA A 21 -8.36 21.94 1.90
CA ALA A 21 -7.76 20.63 2.09
C ALA A 21 -7.50 20.00 0.71
N GLN A 22 -6.33 19.43 0.52
CA GLN A 22 -5.91 18.85 -0.75
C GLN A 22 -5.70 17.34 -0.59
N PRO A 23 -6.02 16.56 -1.61
CA PRO A 23 -5.75 15.13 -1.61
C PRO A 23 -4.29 14.82 -1.25
N ILE A 24 -4.07 13.62 -0.73
CA ILE A 24 -2.72 13.08 -0.64
C ILE A 24 -2.03 13.22 -1.99
N LYS A 25 -0.79 13.68 -2.00
CA LYS A 25 -0.05 14.01 -3.22
C LYS A 25 1.41 13.64 -3.11
N LEU A 26 2.12 13.68 -4.22
CA LEU A 26 3.58 13.55 -4.24
C LEU A 26 4.22 14.72 -3.48
N HIS A 27 5.29 14.44 -2.74
CA HIS A 27 6.02 15.46 -2.00
C HIS A 27 6.75 16.39 -2.97
N SER A 28 6.65 17.70 -2.77
CA SER A 28 7.14 18.71 -3.72
C SER A 28 8.66 18.75 -3.90
N GLU A 29 9.42 18.41 -2.84
CA GLU A 29 10.90 18.41 -2.91
C GLU A 29 11.46 17.03 -3.30
N ASN A 30 10.74 15.95 -2.98
CA ASN A 30 11.13 14.59 -3.34
C ASN A 30 9.90 13.76 -3.70
N PRO A 31 9.54 13.68 -4.98
CA PRO A 31 8.32 13.01 -5.43
C PRO A 31 8.33 11.49 -5.23
N ARG A 32 9.42 10.91 -4.71
CA ARG A 32 9.49 9.50 -4.27
C ARG A 32 8.76 9.23 -2.96
N TYR A 33 8.31 10.31 -2.30
CA TYR A 33 7.51 10.25 -1.07
C TYR A 33 6.19 10.98 -1.23
N LEU A 34 5.33 10.83 -0.24
CA LEU A 34 4.00 11.40 -0.21
C LEU A 34 3.93 12.60 0.73
N SER A 35 2.93 13.45 0.53
CA SER A 35 2.57 14.53 1.44
C SER A 35 1.06 14.52 1.67
N TYR A 36 0.65 14.55 2.94
CA TYR A 36 -0.76 14.65 3.34
C TYR A 36 -0.92 15.72 4.40
N LYS A 37 -1.94 16.59 4.25
CA LYS A 37 -2.18 17.74 5.13
C LYS A 37 -0.92 18.62 5.35
N GLY A 38 -0.09 18.75 4.30
CA GLY A 38 1.15 19.55 4.33
C GLY A 38 2.33 18.90 5.05
N THR A 39 2.22 17.62 5.44
CA THR A 39 3.27 16.89 6.15
C THR A 39 3.83 15.76 5.28
N PRO A 40 5.17 15.58 5.19
CA PRO A 40 5.76 14.39 4.58
C PRO A 40 5.21 13.12 5.21
N THR A 41 4.78 12.19 4.37
CA THR A 41 3.99 11.04 4.84
C THR A 41 4.53 9.73 4.27
N LEU A 42 4.75 8.76 5.15
CA LEU A 42 4.97 7.35 4.82
C LEU A 42 3.70 6.58 5.19
N LEU A 43 3.28 5.66 4.34
CA LEU A 43 2.13 4.80 4.60
C LEU A 43 2.61 3.44 5.10
N ILE A 44 2.33 3.13 6.36
CA ILE A 44 2.78 1.89 6.99
C ILE A 44 1.61 1.29 7.77
N THR A 45 1.22 0.07 7.40
CA THR A 45 0.07 -0.60 8.01
C THR A 45 0.20 -2.13 8.01
N SER A 46 -0.66 -2.75 8.81
CA SER A 46 -1.06 -4.14 8.73
C SER A 46 -2.58 -4.15 8.75
N ALA A 47 -3.20 -4.41 7.60
CA ALA A 47 -4.61 -4.20 7.35
C ALA A 47 -5.33 -5.50 6.95
N GLU A 48 -6.65 -5.51 7.00
CA GLU A 48 -7.45 -6.68 6.65
C GLU A 48 -7.28 -7.09 5.17
N HIS A 49 -7.87 -8.22 4.79
CA HIS A 49 -7.74 -8.79 3.45
C HIS A 49 -8.77 -8.20 2.45
N TYR A 50 -8.87 -6.85 2.37
CA TYR A 50 -9.54 -6.04 1.34
C TYR A 50 -11.06 -6.13 1.22
N GLY A 51 -11.72 -6.93 2.04
CA GLY A 51 -13.17 -7.17 1.98
C GLY A 51 -14.03 -6.15 2.75
N ALA A 52 -13.44 -5.16 3.41
CA ALA A 52 -14.10 -4.30 4.38
C ALA A 52 -15.38 -3.62 3.88
N VAL A 53 -15.42 -3.19 2.62
CA VAL A 53 -16.61 -2.52 2.04
C VAL A 53 -17.56 -3.55 1.44
N LEU A 54 -17.06 -4.52 0.69
CA LEU A 54 -17.90 -5.46 -0.06
C LEU A 54 -18.58 -6.53 0.80
N ASN A 55 -18.12 -6.76 2.04
CA ASN A 55 -18.69 -7.71 2.98
C ASN A 55 -19.58 -7.00 4.00
N LEU A 56 -20.89 -7.23 3.93
CA LEU A 56 -21.87 -6.58 4.79
C LEU A 56 -21.79 -7.02 6.27
N ASP A 57 -21.12 -8.13 6.55
CA ASP A 57 -20.96 -8.62 7.92
C ASP A 57 -19.72 -8.06 8.62
N PHE A 58 -18.82 -7.40 7.87
CA PHE A 58 -17.62 -6.80 8.43
C PHE A 58 -17.92 -5.40 9.01
N ASP A 59 -17.68 -5.22 10.32
CA ASP A 59 -17.79 -3.92 11.01
C ASP A 59 -16.53 -3.07 10.76
N TYR A 60 -16.52 -2.41 9.60
CA TYR A 60 -15.39 -1.56 9.22
C TYR A 60 -15.20 -0.35 10.15
N LYS A 61 -16.21 0.07 10.92
CA LYS A 61 -16.04 1.20 11.87
C LYS A 61 -15.17 0.78 13.05
N THR A 62 -15.44 -0.39 13.62
CA THR A 62 -14.59 -1.00 14.65
C THR A 62 -13.18 -1.26 14.10
N TYR A 63 -13.06 -1.78 12.89
CA TYR A 63 -11.78 -2.03 12.22
C TYR A 63 -10.94 -0.75 12.03
N LEU A 64 -11.50 0.30 11.45
CA LEU A 64 -10.80 1.58 11.25
C LEU A 64 -10.40 2.23 12.58
N GLN A 65 -11.27 2.16 13.59
CA GLN A 65 -10.94 2.66 14.92
C GLN A 65 -9.79 1.88 15.56
N THR A 66 -9.73 0.55 15.33
CA THR A 66 -8.63 -0.30 15.80
C THR A 66 -7.32 0.09 15.11
N LEU A 67 -7.32 0.24 13.79
CA LEU A 67 -6.13 0.70 13.04
C LEU A 67 -5.60 2.03 13.59
N ALA A 68 -6.49 3.02 13.77
CA ALA A 68 -6.11 4.34 14.31
C ALA A 68 -5.54 4.24 15.73
N ASN A 69 -6.18 3.48 16.64
CA ASN A 69 -5.74 3.29 18.02
C ASN A 69 -4.36 2.61 18.09
N GLU A 70 -4.03 1.78 17.12
CA GLU A 70 -2.76 1.05 17.03
C GLU A 70 -1.72 1.78 16.16
N GLY A 71 -2.03 3.02 15.73
CA GLY A 71 -1.09 3.90 15.03
C GLY A 71 -0.87 3.59 13.56
N MET A 72 -1.77 2.82 12.95
CA MET A 72 -1.78 2.56 11.51
C MET A 72 -2.43 3.74 10.77
N ASN A 73 -1.87 4.15 9.64
CA ASN A 73 -2.31 5.34 8.92
C ASN A 73 -2.78 5.07 7.49
N TYR A 74 -2.97 3.79 7.13
CA TYR A 74 -3.31 3.38 5.79
C TYR A 74 -4.10 2.07 5.79
N THR A 75 -5.01 1.91 4.82
CA THR A 75 -5.72 0.66 4.52
C THR A 75 -5.98 0.55 3.03
N ARG A 76 -6.07 -0.67 2.51
CA ARG A 76 -6.37 -0.97 1.12
C ARG A 76 -7.68 -1.76 1.04
N ILE A 77 -8.57 -1.39 0.11
CA ILE A 77 -9.88 -2.03 -0.08
C ILE A 77 -10.15 -2.30 -1.56
N PHE A 78 -10.99 -3.31 -1.83
CA PHE A 78 -11.47 -3.59 -3.18
C PHE A 78 -12.84 -2.95 -3.44
N ALA A 79 -13.01 -2.47 -4.67
CA ALA A 79 -14.21 -1.76 -5.12
C ALA A 79 -15.47 -2.64 -5.35
N GLY A 80 -15.45 -3.92 -4.95
CA GLY A 80 -16.59 -4.83 -5.11
C GLY A 80 -16.78 -5.38 -6.54
N SER A 81 -15.79 -5.24 -7.41
CA SER A 81 -15.74 -5.89 -8.72
C SER A 81 -15.18 -7.33 -8.65
N TYR A 82 -14.56 -7.68 -7.54
CA TYR A 82 -13.93 -8.97 -7.25
C TYR A 82 -14.43 -9.53 -5.92
N VAL A 83 -14.60 -10.84 -5.88
CA VAL A 83 -15.03 -11.60 -4.71
C VAL A 83 -14.52 -13.03 -4.83
N GLU A 84 -14.28 -13.69 -3.69
CA GLU A 84 -13.73 -15.03 -3.62
C GLU A 84 -14.74 -16.06 -3.12
N VAL A 85 -14.47 -17.34 -3.43
CA VAL A 85 -15.17 -18.44 -2.78
C VAL A 85 -14.53 -18.76 -1.43
N PRO A 86 -15.27 -19.27 -0.43
CA PRO A 86 -14.71 -19.66 0.86
C PRO A 86 -13.53 -20.62 0.71
N GLY A 87 -12.46 -20.38 1.46
CA GLY A 87 -11.25 -21.19 1.44
C GLY A 87 -10.27 -20.89 0.29
N SER A 88 -10.53 -19.87 -0.55
CA SER A 88 -9.57 -19.39 -1.53
C SER A 88 -8.22 -19.13 -0.88
N PHE A 89 -7.14 -19.56 -1.54
CA PHE A 89 -5.74 -19.39 -1.10
C PHE A 89 -5.42 -20.02 0.27
N GLY A 90 -6.30 -20.87 0.83
CA GLY A 90 -6.15 -21.42 2.17
C GLY A 90 -6.46 -20.44 3.30
N ILE A 91 -7.22 -19.38 3.02
CA ILE A 91 -7.65 -18.39 4.00
C ILE A 91 -8.98 -18.84 4.61
N GLY A 92 -8.96 -19.17 5.92
CA GLY A 92 -10.13 -19.70 6.62
C GLY A 92 -11.21 -18.66 6.91
N ASN A 93 -10.82 -17.43 7.31
CA ASN A 93 -11.71 -16.34 7.67
C ASN A 93 -11.53 -15.19 6.68
N ASN A 94 -11.92 -15.41 5.42
CA ASN A 94 -11.64 -14.53 4.32
C ASN A 94 -12.71 -13.43 4.17
N THR A 95 -12.35 -12.16 4.39
CA THR A 95 -13.26 -11.03 4.23
C THR A 95 -13.73 -10.84 2.78
N LEU A 96 -12.93 -11.29 1.79
CA LEU A 96 -13.31 -11.31 0.36
C LEU A 96 -14.27 -12.46 -0.01
N ALA A 97 -14.60 -13.34 0.92
CA ALA A 97 -15.55 -14.43 0.73
C ALA A 97 -16.79 -14.28 1.62
N PRO A 98 -17.60 -13.21 1.41
CA PRO A 98 -18.80 -12.99 2.21
C PRO A 98 -19.79 -14.15 2.13
N GLU A 99 -20.54 -14.35 3.20
CA GLU A 99 -21.63 -15.32 3.28
C GLU A 99 -22.71 -15.05 2.21
N ALA A 100 -23.55 -16.04 1.95
CA ALA A 100 -24.63 -15.95 0.98
C ALA A 100 -25.54 -14.74 1.26
N GLY A 101 -25.74 -13.88 0.27
CA GLY A 101 -26.54 -12.64 0.38
C GLY A 101 -25.85 -11.53 1.21
N ARG A 102 -24.57 -11.67 1.54
CA ARG A 102 -23.82 -10.66 2.29
C ARG A 102 -22.77 -9.92 1.44
N PHE A 103 -22.69 -10.26 0.16
CA PHE A 103 -21.88 -9.54 -0.82
C PHE A 103 -22.61 -8.30 -1.31
N ILE A 104 -21.97 -7.12 -1.20
CA ILE A 104 -22.47 -5.87 -1.77
C ILE A 104 -21.50 -5.35 -2.83
N THR A 105 -22.02 -4.83 -3.91
CA THR A 105 -21.25 -4.45 -5.11
C THR A 105 -21.84 -3.17 -5.73
N PRO A 106 -21.09 -2.43 -6.58
CA PRO A 106 -21.56 -1.18 -7.19
C PRO A 106 -22.86 -1.28 -8.01
N TRP A 107 -23.21 -2.46 -8.49
CA TRP A 107 -24.32 -2.65 -9.42
C TRP A 107 -25.61 -3.10 -8.75
N LEU A 108 -26.73 -2.77 -9.41
CA LEU A 108 -28.07 -3.06 -8.90
C LEU A 108 -28.30 -4.58 -8.81
N PRO A 109 -28.58 -5.13 -7.61
CA PRO A 109 -28.96 -6.53 -7.45
C PRO A 109 -30.40 -6.77 -7.99
N LEU A 110 -30.62 -7.96 -8.55
CA LEU A 110 -31.90 -8.44 -9.05
C LEU A 110 -32.43 -9.55 -8.16
N GLU A 111 -33.69 -9.96 -8.37
CA GLU A 111 -34.28 -11.09 -7.62
C GLU A 111 -33.90 -12.48 -8.17
N GLU A 112 -33.09 -12.54 -9.26
CA GLU A 112 -32.66 -13.79 -9.89
C GLU A 112 -31.36 -14.31 -9.27
N GLU A 113 -31.29 -15.63 -9.04
CA GLU A 113 -30.09 -16.29 -8.56
C GLU A 113 -28.94 -16.25 -9.59
N GLY A 114 -27.73 -15.94 -9.11
CA GLY A 114 -26.49 -15.99 -9.88
C GLY A 114 -25.96 -17.41 -10.05
N LEU A 115 -24.75 -17.52 -10.61
CA LEU A 115 -24.11 -18.82 -10.85
C LEU A 115 -23.64 -19.49 -9.52
N TYR A 116 -23.15 -18.69 -8.57
CA TYR A 116 -22.75 -19.19 -7.25
C TYR A 116 -23.96 -19.17 -6.31
N LYS A 117 -24.15 -20.27 -5.59
CA LYS A 117 -25.32 -20.45 -4.69
C LYS A 117 -25.39 -19.34 -3.64
N GLY A 118 -26.52 -18.65 -3.61
CA GLY A 118 -26.81 -17.55 -2.70
C GLY A 118 -26.35 -16.17 -3.20
N ASP A 119 -25.67 -16.10 -4.33
CA ASP A 119 -25.41 -14.83 -5.04
C ASP A 119 -26.57 -14.55 -6.01
N ILE A 120 -26.74 -13.28 -6.35
CA ILE A 120 -27.82 -12.80 -7.22
C ILE A 120 -27.26 -12.19 -8.49
N LYS A 121 -28.04 -12.20 -9.56
CA LYS A 121 -27.70 -11.51 -10.79
C LYS A 121 -27.71 -10.00 -10.61
N LEU A 122 -26.95 -9.31 -11.43
CA LEU A 122 -26.74 -7.87 -11.40
C LEU A 122 -27.19 -7.22 -12.71
N ASP A 123 -27.60 -5.96 -12.62
CA ASP A 123 -27.71 -5.08 -13.77
C ASP A 123 -26.51 -4.10 -13.78
N LEU A 124 -25.49 -4.38 -14.59
CA LEU A 124 -24.28 -3.56 -14.68
C LEU A 124 -24.50 -2.16 -15.28
N SER A 125 -25.72 -1.88 -15.77
CA SER A 125 -26.10 -0.55 -16.27
C SER A 125 -26.76 0.33 -15.20
N LYS A 126 -26.97 -0.19 -13.99
CA LYS A 126 -27.61 0.52 -12.89
C LYS A 126 -26.81 0.41 -11.61
N TRP A 127 -26.85 1.45 -10.81
CA TRP A 127 -26.07 1.56 -9.58
C TRP A 127 -26.83 1.09 -8.37
N ASN A 128 -26.09 0.52 -7.41
CA ASN A 128 -26.55 0.18 -6.07
C ASN A 128 -26.19 1.34 -5.13
N GLU A 129 -27.09 2.26 -4.91
CA GLU A 129 -26.83 3.45 -4.08
C GLU A 129 -26.45 3.06 -2.63
N THR A 130 -26.97 1.94 -2.10
CA THR A 130 -26.57 1.43 -0.77
C THR A 130 -25.08 1.07 -0.72
N TYR A 131 -24.51 0.57 -1.80
CA TYR A 131 -23.08 0.34 -1.91
C TYR A 131 -22.29 1.66 -1.84
N PHE A 132 -22.72 2.66 -2.61
CA PHE A 132 -22.03 3.96 -2.65
C PHE A 132 -22.13 4.71 -1.30
N ASP A 133 -23.27 4.62 -0.62
CA ASP A 133 -23.43 5.16 0.72
C ASP A 133 -22.44 4.50 1.70
N ARG A 134 -22.30 3.16 1.65
CA ARG A 134 -21.35 2.41 2.47
C ARG A 134 -19.88 2.76 2.13
N LEU A 135 -19.54 2.86 0.84
CA LEU A 135 -18.20 3.23 0.40
C LEU A 135 -17.83 4.65 0.86
N LYS A 136 -18.72 5.62 0.68
CA LYS A 136 -18.50 7.00 1.16
C LYS A 136 -18.38 7.06 2.67
N ASP A 137 -19.22 6.35 3.42
CA ASP A 137 -19.15 6.31 4.89
C ASP A 137 -17.83 5.65 5.36
N PHE A 138 -17.34 4.63 4.66
CA PHE A 138 -16.02 4.05 4.93
C PHE A 138 -14.91 5.09 4.77
N VAL A 139 -14.83 5.75 3.61
CA VAL A 139 -13.78 6.74 3.32
C VAL A 139 -13.87 7.94 4.27
N ASN A 140 -15.08 8.41 4.56
CA ASN A 140 -15.32 9.50 5.50
C ASN A 140 -14.91 9.12 6.95
N THR A 141 -15.23 7.91 7.38
CA THR A 141 -14.80 7.40 8.70
C THR A 141 -13.28 7.33 8.78
N ALA A 142 -12.62 6.81 7.74
CA ALA A 142 -11.16 6.77 7.62
C ALA A 142 -10.55 8.19 7.66
N ALA A 143 -11.16 9.16 6.95
CA ALA A 143 -10.74 10.58 6.97
C ALA A 143 -10.76 11.19 8.37
N GLY A 144 -11.80 10.90 9.15
CA GLY A 144 -11.93 11.34 10.54
C GLY A 144 -10.89 10.74 11.50
N LEU A 145 -10.25 9.66 11.08
CA LEU A 145 -9.22 8.93 11.84
C LEU A 145 -7.79 9.11 11.27
N ASP A 146 -7.61 10.00 10.31
CA ASP A 146 -6.33 10.25 9.60
C ASP A 146 -5.76 9.00 8.88
N ILE A 147 -6.65 8.11 8.43
CA ILE A 147 -6.30 6.91 7.66
C ILE A 147 -6.46 7.19 6.17
N ILE A 148 -5.41 6.93 5.40
CA ILE A 148 -5.43 6.96 3.93
C ILE A 148 -6.03 5.66 3.41
N VAL A 149 -6.86 5.76 2.38
CA VAL A 149 -7.49 4.62 1.71
C VAL A 149 -6.89 4.43 0.32
N GLU A 150 -6.37 3.26 0.03
CA GLU A 150 -6.12 2.80 -1.33
C GLU A 150 -7.32 2.00 -1.81
N LEU A 151 -7.96 2.48 -2.88
CA LEU A 151 -9.10 1.79 -3.47
C LEU A 151 -8.69 1.12 -4.77
N THR A 152 -8.66 -0.20 -4.75
CA THR A 152 -8.34 -1.04 -5.90
C THR A 152 -9.59 -1.34 -6.71
N PHE A 153 -9.62 -0.91 -7.98
CA PHE A 153 -10.80 -1.07 -8.84
C PHE A 153 -11.03 -2.52 -9.28
N PHE A 154 -9.96 -3.21 -9.67
CA PHE A 154 -10.03 -4.53 -10.28
C PHE A 154 -9.03 -5.49 -9.65
N CYS A 155 -9.22 -6.77 -9.94
CA CYS A 155 -8.33 -7.85 -9.51
C CYS A 155 -8.27 -8.92 -10.61
N SER A 156 -7.13 -9.60 -10.74
CA SER A 156 -7.10 -10.88 -11.45
C SER A 156 -8.06 -11.88 -10.80
N THR A 157 -8.64 -12.79 -11.57
CA THR A 157 -9.69 -13.66 -11.03
C THR A 157 -9.15 -15.00 -10.49
N TYR A 158 -7.92 -15.36 -10.81
CA TYR A 158 -7.14 -16.53 -10.37
C TYR A 158 -7.74 -17.90 -10.74
N THR A 159 -9.00 -18.18 -10.38
CA THR A 159 -9.62 -19.48 -10.55
C THR A 159 -10.99 -19.41 -11.23
N ASP A 160 -11.43 -20.52 -11.79
CA ASP A 160 -12.76 -20.60 -12.38
C ASP A 160 -13.88 -20.57 -11.30
N ASP A 161 -13.58 -20.98 -10.08
CA ASP A 161 -14.51 -20.90 -8.96
C ASP A 161 -14.75 -19.44 -8.56
N ASN A 162 -13.70 -18.61 -8.45
CA ASN A 162 -13.84 -17.18 -8.20
C ASN A 162 -14.52 -16.48 -9.38
N TRP A 163 -14.23 -16.89 -10.63
CA TRP A 163 -14.98 -16.42 -11.79
C TRP A 163 -16.45 -16.75 -11.72
N GLY A 164 -16.81 -17.87 -11.10
CA GLY A 164 -18.21 -18.25 -10.83
C GLY A 164 -18.98 -17.23 -9.99
N ARG A 165 -18.29 -16.48 -9.12
CA ARG A 165 -18.89 -15.41 -8.29
C ARG A 165 -18.74 -14.01 -8.91
N SER A 166 -17.84 -13.82 -9.88
CA SER A 166 -17.55 -12.50 -10.43
C SER A 166 -18.78 -11.81 -11.02
N PRO A 167 -19.01 -10.53 -10.71
CA PRO A 167 -20.00 -9.70 -11.40
C PRO A 167 -19.85 -9.67 -12.92
N PHE A 168 -18.62 -9.82 -13.40
CA PHE A 168 -18.27 -9.79 -14.82
C PHE A 168 -18.50 -11.12 -15.55
N ASN A 169 -18.80 -12.18 -14.84
CA ASN A 169 -19.22 -13.42 -15.48
C ASN A 169 -20.59 -13.20 -16.17
N PRO A 170 -20.72 -13.48 -17.48
CA PRO A 170 -21.99 -13.26 -18.21
C PRO A 170 -23.20 -13.96 -17.62
N LYS A 171 -22.99 -14.98 -16.79
CA LYS A 171 -24.07 -15.71 -16.11
C LYS A 171 -24.57 -15.02 -14.83
N ASN A 172 -23.80 -14.04 -14.32
CA ASN A 172 -24.12 -13.30 -13.10
C ASN A 172 -24.70 -11.92 -13.37
N ASN A 173 -24.94 -11.56 -14.63
CA ASN A 173 -25.56 -10.29 -15.00
C ASN A 173 -26.52 -10.45 -16.18
N ILE A 174 -27.34 -9.42 -16.43
CA ILE A 174 -28.32 -9.41 -17.52
C ILE A 174 -27.85 -8.64 -18.77
N ASN A 175 -26.60 -8.17 -18.79
CA ASN A 175 -26.11 -7.16 -19.73
C ASN A 175 -25.59 -7.74 -21.07
N ASN A 176 -25.81 -9.03 -21.31
CA ASN A 176 -25.41 -9.70 -22.55
C ASN A 176 -23.92 -9.45 -22.89
N LEU A 177 -23.03 -9.67 -21.91
CA LEU A 177 -21.59 -9.53 -22.12
C LEU A 177 -21.13 -10.49 -23.21
N THR A 178 -20.29 -9.97 -24.11
CA THR A 178 -19.80 -10.72 -25.27
C THR A 178 -18.27 -10.82 -25.21
N ASN A 179 -17.71 -11.94 -25.70
CA ASN A 179 -16.29 -12.16 -25.85
C ASN A 179 -15.49 -12.01 -24.54
N THR A 180 -16.13 -12.23 -23.38
CA THR A 180 -15.44 -12.16 -22.08
C THR A 180 -15.40 -13.52 -21.40
N ASP A 181 -14.26 -13.82 -20.84
CA ASP A 181 -14.02 -14.94 -19.93
C ASP A 181 -13.06 -14.47 -18.82
N ARG A 182 -12.70 -15.37 -17.91
CA ARG A 182 -11.84 -15.07 -16.76
C ARG A 182 -10.54 -14.37 -17.18
N LYS A 183 -9.84 -14.89 -18.20
CA LYS A 183 -8.54 -14.40 -18.64
C LYS A 183 -8.61 -13.12 -19.48
N LYS A 184 -9.77 -12.87 -20.10
CA LYS A 184 -9.97 -11.69 -20.94
C LYS A 184 -10.63 -10.53 -20.20
N SER A 185 -11.21 -10.76 -19.02
CA SER A 185 -11.99 -9.74 -18.31
C SER A 185 -11.24 -8.42 -18.13
N ASN A 186 -9.92 -8.47 -17.90
CA ASN A 186 -9.07 -7.31 -17.73
C ASN A 186 -8.16 -7.07 -18.96
N THR A 187 -8.73 -7.13 -20.15
CA THR A 187 -8.06 -6.79 -21.41
C THR A 187 -9.00 -5.97 -22.31
N LEU A 188 -8.47 -5.27 -23.29
CA LEU A 188 -9.30 -4.56 -24.29
C LEU A 188 -10.08 -5.52 -25.22
N GLY A 189 -9.70 -6.80 -25.21
CA GLY A 189 -10.39 -7.86 -25.94
C GLY A 189 -11.64 -8.42 -25.26
N ASN A 190 -12.11 -7.83 -24.15
CA ASN A 190 -13.23 -8.32 -23.34
C ASN A 190 -14.63 -7.97 -23.87
N GLY A 191 -14.73 -7.57 -25.14
CA GLY A 191 -16.00 -7.22 -25.80
C GLY A 191 -16.61 -5.92 -25.28
N ASN A 192 -17.87 -5.98 -24.87
CA ASN A 192 -18.56 -4.81 -24.33
C ASN A 192 -18.35 -4.61 -22.80
N LEU A 193 -17.65 -5.51 -22.13
CA LEU A 193 -17.40 -5.40 -20.68
C LEU A 193 -16.60 -4.14 -20.32
N VAL A 194 -15.63 -3.73 -21.15
CA VAL A 194 -14.81 -2.53 -20.89
C VAL A 194 -15.66 -1.27 -20.67
N ASN A 195 -16.81 -1.16 -21.34
CA ASN A 195 -17.69 -0.02 -21.16
C ASN A 195 -18.29 0.04 -19.74
N TYR A 196 -18.67 -1.12 -19.19
CA TYR A 196 -19.19 -1.20 -17.81
C TYR A 196 -18.07 -0.98 -16.78
N GLN A 197 -16.87 -1.45 -17.06
CA GLN A 197 -15.69 -1.21 -16.21
C GLN A 197 -15.37 0.30 -16.14
N LYS A 198 -15.30 0.97 -17.30
CA LYS A 198 -15.08 2.43 -17.37
C LYS A 198 -16.21 3.22 -16.71
N ALA A 199 -17.46 2.79 -16.87
CA ALA A 199 -18.60 3.42 -16.21
C ALA A 199 -18.52 3.29 -14.69
N MET A 200 -18.09 2.13 -14.15
CA MET A 200 -17.86 1.92 -12.72
C MET A 200 -16.75 2.83 -12.19
N VAL A 201 -15.61 2.89 -12.88
CA VAL A 201 -14.50 3.77 -12.52
C VAL A 201 -14.96 5.23 -12.48
N ASN A 202 -15.64 5.69 -13.52
CA ASN A 202 -16.19 7.05 -13.59
C ASN A 202 -17.13 7.34 -12.40
N LYS A 203 -18.09 6.44 -12.12
CA LYS A 203 -19.05 6.62 -11.01
C LYS A 203 -18.32 6.69 -9.66
N ILE A 204 -17.39 5.77 -9.37
CA ILE A 204 -16.62 5.76 -8.10
C ILE A 204 -15.79 7.04 -7.96
N VAL A 205 -15.07 7.44 -9.02
CA VAL A 205 -14.25 8.66 -9.00
C VAL A 205 -15.08 9.91 -8.75
N VAL A 206 -16.27 10.01 -9.37
CA VAL A 206 -17.20 11.12 -9.13
C VAL A 206 -17.70 11.12 -7.67
N GLU A 207 -18.13 9.97 -7.17
CA GLU A 207 -18.68 9.84 -5.80
C GLU A 207 -17.64 10.13 -4.70
N LEU A 208 -16.37 9.83 -4.96
CA LEU A 208 -15.31 9.98 -3.98
C LEU A 208 -14.47 11.25 -4.16
N ASN A 209 -14.73 12.08 -5.16
CA ASN A 209 -13.89 13.25 -5.44
C ASN A 209 -13.87 14.30 -4.33
N GLU A 210 -14.81 14.27 -3.41
CA GLU A 210 -14.83 15.19 -2.26
C GLU A 210 -13.77 14.87 -1.19
N PHE A 211 -13.24 13.64 -1.13
CA PHE A 211 -12.32 13.18 -0.09
C PHE A 211 -10.86 13.50 -0.43
N ASP A 212 -10.03 13.70 0.59
CA ASP A 212 -8.60 14.00 0.46
C ASP A 212 -7.70 12.81 0.87
N ASN A 213 -8.28 11.84 1.56
CA ASN A 213 -7.57 10.72 2.17
C ASN A 213 -7.63 9.45 1.34
N LEU A 214 -7.61 9.55 0.02
CA LEU A 214 -7.60 8.37 -0.84
C LEU A 214 -6.70 8.54 -2.06
N PHE A 215 -6.31 7.42 -2.61
CA PHE A 215 -5.78 7.27 -3.96
C PHE A 215 -6.32 5.97 -4.58
N TYR A 216 -6.19 5.86 -5.89
CA TYR A 216 -6.74 4.73 -6.64
C TYR A 216 -5.65 3.77 -7.05
N GLU A 217 -5.93 2.48 -7.01
CA GLU A 217 -5.15 1.45 -7.69
C GLU A 217 -5.98 0.82 -8.81
N ILE A 218 -5.35 0.59 -9.96
CA ILE A 218 -6.05 0.08 -11.15
C ILE A 218 -6.42 -1.38 -10.96
N GLN A 219 -5.45 -2.25 -10.66
CA GLN A 219 -5.66 -3.70 -10.64
C GLN A 219 -4.69 -4.39 -9.69
N ASN A 220 -5.21 -5.28 -8.86
CA ASN A 220 -4.45 -6.22 -8.06
C ASN A 220 -3.90 -7.35 -8.94
N GLU A 221 -2.59 -7.63 -8.80
CA GLU A 221 -1.86 -8.76 -9.40
C GLU A 221 -2.16 -9.02 -10.88
N PRO A 222 -1.92 -8.06 -11.77
CA PRO A 222 -2.27 -8.16 -13.18
C PRO A 222 -1.58 -9.31 -13.92
N TRP A 223 -0.54 -9.89 -13.35
CA TRP A 223 0.18 -11.06 -13.91
C TRP A 223 -0.50 -12.40 -13.58
N SER A 224 -1.37 -12.50 -12.58
CA SER A 224 -1.77 -13.79 -12.00
C SER A 224 -2.59 -14.67 -12.95
N ASP A 225 -3.39 -14.08 -13.86
CA ASP A 225 -4.18 -14.86 -14.84
C ASP A 225 -3.37 -15.26 -16.08
N ALA A 226 -2.29 -14.54 -16.41
CA ALA A 226 -1.43 -14.79 -17.55
C ALA A 226 0.00 -14.28 -17.28
N PRO A 227 0.77 -14.95 -16.40
CA PRO A 227 2.09 -14.46 -15.98
C PRO A 227 3.10 -14.43 -17.12
N VAL A 228 3.84 -13.32 -17.22
CA VAL A 228 5.01 -13.20 -18.08
C VAL A 228 6.24 -13.25 -17.18
N PRO A 229 7.03 -14.36 -17.20
CA PRO A 229 8.24 -14.48 -16.40
C PRO A 229 9.26 -13.41 -16.76
N ALA A 230 9.64 -12.60 -15.79
CA ALA A 230 10.58 -11.50 -16.00
C ALA A 230 11.97 -11.81 -15.43
N MET A 231 12.04 -12.39 -14.22
CA MET A 231 13.31 -12.60 -13.53
C MET A 231 13.22 -13.80 -12.57
N LEU A 232 14.26 -14.62 -12.51
CA LEU A 232 14.33 -15.70 -11.54
C LEU A 232 14.67 -15.15 -10.15
N THR A 233 13.95 -15.59 -9.13
CA THR A 233 14.30 -15.37 -7.73
C THR A 233 15.26 -16.44 -7.24
N LEU A 234 16.15 -16.09 -6.31
CA LEU A 234 17.10 -17.07 -5.72
C LEU A 234 16.47 -17.94 -4.62
N ARG A 235 15.14 -18.00 -4.54
CA ARG A 235 14.43 -18.85 -3.58
C ARG A 235 14.51 -20.32 -4.02
N THR A 236 15.57 -21.01 -3.60
CA THR A 236 15.79 -22.42 -3.95
C THR A 236 14.97 -23.40 -3.07
N VAL A 237 14.43 -22.94 -1.96
CA VAL A 237 13.75 -23.80 -0.97
C VAL A 237 12.34 -23.27 -0.71
N MET A 238 11.44 -23.48 -1.66
CA MET A 238 10.00 -23.22 -1.48
C MET A 238 9.24 -24.55 -1.48
N PRO A 239 8.16 -24.67 -0.68
CA PRO A 239 7.23 -25.79 -0.81
C PRO A 239 6.77 -25.97 -2.26
N LYS A 240 6.52 -27.20 -2.70
CA LYS A 240 6.15 -27.51 -4.09
C LYS A 240 4.93 -26.75 -4.62
N ASN A 241 4.02 -26.39 -3.72
CA ASN A 241 2.80 -25.62 -4.01
C ASN A 241 3.02 -24.10 -4.16
N PHE A 242 4.24 -23.59 -3.90
CA PHE A 242 4.61 -22.19 -4.07
C PHE A 242 5.56 -21.97 -5.25
N ASN A 243 5.31 -22.65 -6.38
CA ASN A 243 6.16 -22.51 -7.56
C ASN A 243 6.20 -21.07 -8.11
N TRP A 244 5.15 -20.29 -7.93
CA TRP A 244 5.06 -18.88 -8.30
C TRP A 244 6.14 -18.01 -7.63
N ALA A 245 6.62 -18.37 -6.44
CA ALA A 245 7.65 -17.63 -5.74
C ALA A 245 9.08 -17.85 -6.27
N LYS A 246 9.25 -18.60 -7.35
CA LYS A 246 10.57 -18.87 -7.95
C LYS A 246 11.01 -17.83 -8.96
N GLN A 247 10.10 -16.98 -9.40
CA GLN A 247 10.35 -15.96 -10.40
C GLN A 247 9.52 -14.71 -10.14
N SER A 248 9.99 -13.57 -10.62
CA SER A 248 9.16 -12.39 -10.76
C SER A 248 8.34 -12.51 -12.02
N ASP A 249 7.05 -12.24 -11.89
CA ASP A 249 6.10 -12.22 -12.98
C ASP A 249 5.60 -10.80 -13.22
N THR A 250 5.37 -10.45 -14.48
CA THR A 250 4.76 -9.19 -14.92
C THR A 250 3.51 -9.47 -15.74
N ALA A 251 2.66 -8.45 -15.89
CA ALA A 251 1.49 -8.55 -16.74
C ALA A 251 1.86 -8.64 -18.23
N PRO A 252 1.08 -9.36 -19.05
CA PRO A 252 1.21 -9.30 -20.51
C PRO A 252 0.77 -7.92 -21.04
N GLN A 253 1.27 -7.57 -22.22
CA GLN A 253 1.04 -6.26 -22.85
C GLN A 253 -0.46 -5.92 -23.00
N GLU A 254 -1.30 -6.88 -23.33
CA GLU A 254 -2.74 -6.69 -23.49
C GLU A 254 -3.46 -6.25 -22.19
N ILE A 255 -2.94 -6.67 -21.03
CA ILE A 255 -3.43 -6.22 -19.72
C ILE A 255 -2.88 -4.81 -19.41
N LEU A 256 -1.61 -4.53 -19.71
CA LEU A 256 -1.02 -3.21 -19.55
C LEU A 256 -1.75 -2.15 -20.38
N GLU A 257 -2.11 -2.46 -21.63
CA GLU A 257 -2.91 -1.59 -22.50
C GLU A 257 -4.31 -1.31 -21.91
N TRP A 258 -4.94 -2.32 -21.32
CA TRP A 258 -6.22 -2.14 -20.65
C TRP A 258 -6.07 -1.30 -19.36
N GLN A 259 -5.01 -1.51 -18.56
CA GLN A 259 -4.75 -0.68 -17.37
C GLN A 259 -4.51 0.78 -17.77
N LYS A 260 -3.82 1.04 -18.86
CA LYS A 260 -3.65 2.40 -19.42
C LYS A 260 -5.00 3.04 -19.72
N GLU A 261 -5.91 2.34 -20.39
CA GLU A 261 -7.27 2.84 -20.68
C GLU A 261 -8.07 3.15 -19.40
N ILE A 262 -7.88 2.36 -18.33
CA ILE A 262 -8.51 2.62 -17.03
C ILE A 262 -7.89 3.85 -16.37
N ALA A 263 -6.55 4.00 -16.37
CA ALA A 263 -5.88 5.17 -15.84
C ALA A 263 -6.30 6.46 -16.57
N GLU A 264 -6.40 6.41 -17.90
CA GLU A 264 -6.93 7.51 -18.71
C GLU A 264 -8.38 7.84 -18.37
N THR A 265 -9.20 6.83 -18.05
CA THR A 265 -10.59 7.03 -17.61
C THR A 265 -10.66 7.79 -16.28
N ILE A 266 -9.78 7.47 -15.31
CA ILE A 266 -9.68 8.22 -14.04
C ILE A 266 -9.31 9.66 -14.31
N GLU A 267 -8.23 9.90 -15.07
CA GLU A 267 -7.73 11.23 -15.41
C GLU A 267 -8.79 12.08 -16.11
N GLN A 268 -9.43 11.54 -17.16
CA GLN A 268 -10.48 12.22 -17.92
C GLN A 268 -11.70 12.57 -17.05
N THR A 269 -12.09 11.66 -16.15
CA THR A 269 -13.18 11.90 -15.19
C THR A 269 -12.83 13.07 -14.29
N GLU A 270 -11.64 13.08 -13.74
CA GLU A 270 -11.20 14.13 -12.83
C GLU A 270 -10.88 15.46 -13.51
N MET A 271 -10.66 15.52 -14.84
CA MET A 271 -10.41 16.78 -15.54
C MET A 271 -11.46 17.86 -15.23
N ASN A 272 -12.70 17.47 -15.01
CA ASN A 272 -13.84 18.35 -14.72
C ASN A 272 -14.23 18.37 -13.24
N LEU A 273 -13.46 17.73 -12.37
CA LEU A 273 -13.74 17.66 -10.93
C LEU A 273 -12.76 18.53 -10.13
N PRO A 274 -13.15 18.97 -8.92
CA PRO A 274 -12.32 19.85 -8.10
C PRO A 274 -10.96 19.27 -7.69
N LYS A 275 -10.89 17.95 -7.49
CA LYS A 275 -9.71 17.30 -6.96
C LYS A 275 -9.11 16.30 -7.96
N LYS A 276 -7.80 16.09 -7.82
CA LYS A 276 -7.03 15.10 -8.56
C LYS A 276 -6.39 14.16 -7.57
N HIS A 277 -6.64 12.86 -7.73
CA HIS A 277 -6.09 11.82 -6.86
C HIS A 277 -4.92 11.12 -7.53
N LEU A 278 -4.02 10.59 -6.72
CA LEU A 278 -2.93 9.75 -7.21
C LEU A 278 -3.49 8.43 -7.74
N VAL A 279 -2.81 7.89 -8.74
CA VAL A 279 -3.12 6.57 -9.32
C VAL A 279 -1.94 5.66 -9.13
N ALA A 280 -2.16 4.51 -8.52
CA ALA A 280 -1.19 3.43 -8.36
C ALA A 280 -1.41 2.35 -9.41
N GLN A 281 -0.31 1.76 -9.87
CA GLN A 281 -0.33 0.59 -10.74
C GLN A 281 0.52 -0.51 -10.17
N ASN A 282 -0.02 -1.72 -10.14
CA ASN A 282 0.68 -2.92 -9.74
C ASN A 282 1.42 -3.51 -10.94
N TYR A 283 2.75 -3.68 -10.85
CA TYR A 283 3.60 -4.03 -12.00
C TYR A 283 4.14 -5.46 -11.95
N ALA A 284 4.62 -5.88 -10.79
CA ALA A 284 5.25 -7.18 -10.63
C ALA A 284 5.21 -7.65 -9.17
N ASN A 285 5.43 -8.95 -8.97
CA ASN A 285 5.80 -9.47 -7.67
C ASN A 285 7.33 -9.37 -7.46
N PHE A 286 7.76 -9.41 -6.21
CA PHE A 286 9.15 -9.41 -5.71
C PHE A 286 9.98 -8.20 -6.14
N PHE A 287 10.50 -8.18 -7.38
CA PHE A 287 11.29 -7.09 -7.94
C PHE A 287 11.41 -7.25 -9.47
N HIS A 288 11.36 -6.12 -10.15
CA HIS A 288 11.58 -6.01 -11.58
C HIS A 288 11.98 -4.57 -11.91
N ALA A 289 12.89 -4.37 -12.86
CA ALA A 289 13.15 -3.06 -13.43
C ALA A 289 12.03 -2.73 -14.42
N ILE A 290 11.13 -1.84 -14.04
CA ILE A 290 9.98 -1.46 -14.88
C ILE A 290 10.49 -0.64 -16.06
N PRO A 291 10.25 -1.09 -17.31
CA PRO A 291 10.82 -0.45 -18.48
C PRO A 291 10.08 0.84 -18.86
N GLU A 292 8.81 0.94 -18.52
CA GLU A 292 7.94 2.07 -18.86
C GLU A 292 6.87 2.27 -17.80
N VAL A 293 6.65 3.52 -17.40
CA VAL A 293 5.59 3.95 -16.49
C VAL A 293 4.84 5.09 -17.15
N GLU A 294 3.52 4.95 -17.32
CA GLU A 294 2.67 5.97 -17.91
C GLU A 294 2.69 7.26 -17.06
N ASP A 295 2.55 8.42 -17.70
CA ASP A 295 2.65 9.73 -17.03
C ASP A 295 1.59 9.92 -15.95
N ASN A 296 0.38 9.38 -16.17
CA ASN A 296 -0.74 9.45 -15.23
C ASN A 296 -0.66 8.43 -14.08
N ILE A 297 0.36 7.57 -14.03
CA ILE A 297 0.64 6.71 -12.89
C ILE A 297 1.54 7.46 -11.91
N SER A 298 1.10 7.55 -10.67
CA SER A 298 1.78 8.28 -9.60
C SER A 298 2.59 7.38 -8.67
N ILE A 299 2.16 6.14 -8.44
CA ILE A 299 2.74 5.20 -7.48
C ILE A 299 3.00 3.87 -8.19
N ILE A 300 4.15 3.27 -7.94
CA ILE A 300 4.56 1.98 -8.51
C ILE A 300 4.42 0.90 -7.43
N ASN A 301 3.42 0.04 -7.56
CA ASN A 301 3.13 -1.03 -6.60
C ASN A 301 3.85 -2.34 -6.97
N PHE A 302 4.35 -3.02 -5.93
CA PHE A 302 4.90 -4.37 -5.98
C PHE A 302 4.28 -5.22 -4.86
N HIS A 303 3.97 -6.47 -5.16
CA HIS A 303 3.60 -7.45 -4.14
C HIS A 303 4.80 -8.29 -3.70
N TYR A 304 4.81 -8.73 -2.45
CA TYR A 304 5.87 -9.57 -1.87
C TYR A 304 7.27 -8.98 -2.08
N ALA A 305 7.34 -7.65 -2.09
CA ALA A 305 8.49 -6.89 -2.60
C ALA A 305 9.77 -7.11 -1.79
N TRP A 306 10.88 -7.10 -2.52
CA TRP A 306 12.22 -7.06 -1.97
C TRP A 306 12.82 -5.65 -2.11
N PRO A 307 13.87 -5.30 -1.36
CA PRO A 307 14.56 -4.02 -1.49
C PRO A 307 14.97 -3.67 -2.93
N GLN A 308 15.26 -4.67 -3.76
CA GLN A 308 15.62 -4.52 -5.17
C GLN A 308 14.51 -3.84 -5.98
N ALA A 309 13.24 -4.00 -5.61
CA ALA A 309 12.13 -3.30 -6.25
C ALA A 309 12.31 -1.78 -6.16
N VAL A 310 12.79 -1.28 -5.02
CA VAL A 310 13.08 0.15 -4.84
C VAL A 310 14.28 0.57 -5.69
N TRP A 311 15.41 -0.12 -5.56
CA TRP A 311 16.66 0.32 -6.21
C TRP A 311 16.58 0.29 -7.73
N MET A 312 15.95 -0.74 -8.30
CA MET A 312 15.79 -0.88 -9.74
C MET A 312 14.88 0.20 -10.34
N ASN A 313 13.97 0.78 -9.54
CA ASN A 313 12.97 1.72 -10.00
C ASN A 313 13.12 3.13 -9.43
N TYR A 314 14.17 3.39 -8.66
CA TYR A 314 14.40 4.67 -7.99
C TYR A 314 14.51 5.87 -8.96
N GLY A 315 14.94 5.60 -10.17
CA GLY A 315 15.08 6.60 -11.25
C GLY A 315 13.76 7.15 -11.79
N TRP A 316 12.61 6.49 -11.52
CA TRP A 316 11.30 6.97 -11.94
C TRP A 316 10.80 8.19 -11.16
N GLU A 317 11.46 8.53 -10.04
CA GLU A 317 11.06 9.66 -9.17
C GLU A 317 9.59 9.58 -8.71
N LYS A 318 9.10 8.38 -8.49
CA LYS A 318 7.75 8.06 -8.00
C LYS A 318 7.86 7.24 -6.70
N PRO A 319 6.87 7.28 -5.79
CA PRO A 319 6.82 6.37 -4.65
C PRO A 319 6.82 4.92 -5.10
N ILE A 320 7.69 4.12 -4.50
CA ILE A 320 7.69 2.67 -4.67
C ILE A 320 6.97 2.07 -3.46
N SER A 321 5.97 1.26 -3.76
CA SER A 321 5.05 0.68 -2.78
C SER A 321 5.22 -0.83 -2.68
N TYR A 322 5.12 -1.33 -1.47
CA TYR A 322 4.93 -2.74 -1.11
C TYR A 322 3.55 -2.86 -0.46
N ASP A 323 2.51 -2.85 -1.28
CA ASP A 323 1.13 -2.73 -0.87
C ASP A 323 0.46 -4.06 -0.53
N GLU A 324 1.15 -5.20 -0.75
CA GLU A 324 0.68 -6.52 -0.34
C GLU A 324 1.85 -7.43 0.07
N SER A 325 1.91 -7.79 1.36
CA SER A 325 2.75 -8.86 1.87
C SER A 325 1.90 -10.13 2.14
N GLY A 326 2.51 -11.19 2.60
CA GLY A 326 1.82 -12.44 2.92
C GLY A 326 2.56 -13.66 2.37
N PHE A 327 1.98 -14.83 2.49
CA PHE A 327 2.44 -16.10 1.92
C PHE A 327 3.89 -16.49 2.28
N SER A 328 4.44 -15.91 3.35
CA SER A 328 5.78 -16.21 3.87
C SER A 328 5.76 -16.85 5.27
N GLY A 329 4.68 -17.57 5.56
CA GLY A 329 4.39 -18.18 6.86
C GLY A 329 3.57 -17.24 7.75
N SER A 330 3.25 -17.68 8.97
CA SER A 330 2.41 -16.94 9.93
C SER A 330 3.23 -16.14 10.97
N SER A 331 4.56 -16.10 10.86
CA SER A 331 5.41 -15.38 11.82
C SER A 331 5.48 -13.89 11.50
N ASP A 332 5.02 -13.03 12.40
CA ASP A 332 5.12 -11.58 12.31
C ASP A 332 6.57 -11.08 12.15
N THR A 333 7.55 -11.81 12.71
CA THR A 333 8.98 -11.49 12.54
C THR A 333 9.40 -11.44 11.07
N THR A 334 8.83 -12.30 10.23
CA THR A 334 9.12 -12.30 8.79
C THR A 334 8.66 -11.00 8.14
N TYR A 335 7.45 -10.57 8.43
CA TYR A 335 6.84 -9.37 7.85
C TYR A 335 7.44 -8.09 8.45
N LEU A 336 7.80 -8.08 9.73
CA LEU A 336 8.52 -6.97 10.35
C LEU A 336 9.89 -6.74 9.67
N ARG A 337 10.62 -7.82 9.41
CA ARG A 337 11.89 -7.74 8.68
C ARG A 337 11.69 -7.21 7.27
N GLN A 338 10.68 -7.70 6.54
CA GLN A 338 10.36 -7.22 5.19
C GLN A 338 10.02 -5.72 5.19
N ALA A 339 9.21 -5.26 6.15
CA ALA A 339 8.86 -3.85 6.31
C ALA A 339 10.11 -2.98 6.51
N TRP A 340 10.96 -3.34 7.46
CA TRP A 340 12.18 -2.59 7.73
C TRP A 340 13.13 -2.57 6.52
N GLN A 341 13.39 -3.72 5.91
CA GLN A 341 14.26 -3.82 4.74
C GLN A 341 13.74 -2.97 3.58
N PHE A 342 12.45 -3.04 3.28
CA PHE A 342 11.85 -2.32 2.17
C PHE A 342 11.83 -0.81 2.41
N MET A 343 11.41 -0.37 3.59
CA MET A 343 11.31 1.06 3.90
C MET A 343 12.69 1.71 4.02
N LEU A 344 13.69 1.02 4.57
CA LEU A 344 15.09 1.52 4.64
C LEU A 344 15.85 1.38 3.31
N ALA A 345 15.27 0.71 2.32
CA ALA A 345 15.74 0.76 0.93
C ALA A 345 15.21 1.98 0.16
N GLY A 346 14.32 2.79 0.77
CA GLY A 346 13.70 3.97 0.16
C GLY A 346 12.26 3.78 -0.30
N GLY A 347 11.57 2.73 0.16
CA GLY A 347 10.14 2.54 -0.06
C GLY A 347 9.29 3.61 0.64
N ALA A 348 8.10 3.88 0.12
CA ALA A 348 7.19 4.91 0.63
C ALA A 348 5.92 4.33 1.27
N VAL A 349 5.53 3.12 0.89
CA VAL A 349 4.30 2.44 1.32
C VAL A 349 4.63 1.00 1.71
N PHE A 350 4.09 0.53 2.83
CA PHE A 350 4.13 -0.86 3.25
C PHE A 350 2.78 -1.29 3.82
N ASN A 351 2.21 -2.38 3.31
CA ASN A 351 1.03 -3.03 3.85
C ASN A 351 1.26 -4.53 4.03
N ASN A 352 0.93 -5.02 5.22
CA ASN A 352 0.83 -6.45 5.48
C ASN A 352 -0.62 -6.90 5.41
N LEU A 353 -0.88 -8.02 4.73
CA LEU A 353 -2.17 -8.70 4.85
C LEU A 353 -2.32 -9.22 6.28
N ASP A 354 -3.22 -8.63 7.05
CA ASP A 354 -3.43 -8.94 8.47
C ASP A 354 -4.63 -9.86 8.66
N TYR A 355 -4.33 -11.13 8.78
CA TYR A 355 -5.36 -12.17 8.92
C TYR A 355 -5.92 -12.30 10.34
N SER A 356 -5.47 -11.46 11.29
CA SER A 356 -6.12 -11.35 12.60
C SER A 356 -7.42 -10.54 12.55
N PHE A 357 -7.63 -9.76 11.48
CA PHE A 357 -8.90 -9.13 11.18
C PHE A 357 -9.80 -10.07 10.36
N SER A 358 -11.02 -10.26 10.82
CA SER A 358 -12.04 -11.01 10.09
C SER A 358 -13.42 -10.60 10.60
N VAL A 359 -14.48 -11.10 9.97
CA VAL A 359 -15.85 -10.92 10.49
C VAL A 359 -15.93 -11.43 11.92
N GLY A 360 -16.37 -10.58 12.85
CA GLY A 360 -16.43 -10.84 14.29
C GLY A 360 -15.10 -10.68 15.04
N ASN A 361 -14.02 -10.30 14.36
CA ASN A 361 -12.70 -10.02 14.94
C ASN A 361 -12.12 -8.70 14.41
N GLU A 362 -12.94 -7.69 14.29
CA GLU A 362 -12.56 -6.37 13.73
C GLU A 362 -11.65 -5.57 14.66
N GLN A 363 -11.37 -6.08 15.87
CA GLN A 363 -10.32 -5.61 16.77
C GLN A 363 -8.93 -6.17 16.43
N GLY A 364 -8.81 -7.00 15.38
CA GLY A 364 -7.53 -7.56 14.94
C GLY A 364 -6.90 -8.51 15.96
N THR A 365 -7.73 -9.33 16.62
CA THR A 365 -7.32 -10.31 17.63
C THR A 365 -7.74 -11.74 17.26
N GLY A 366 -8.20 -11.95 16.03
CA GLY A 366 -8.62 -13.25 15.54
C GLY A 366 -7.47 -14.25 15.42
N GLU A 367 -7.82 -15.54 15.50
CA GLU A 367 -6.86 -16.61 15.24
C GLU A 367 -6.45 -16.64 13.76
N ILE A 368 -5.16 -16.78 13.51
CA ILE A 368 -4.62 -16.85 12.15
C ILE A 368 -4.85 -18.25 11.57
N ASN A 369 -5.73 -18.33 10.59
CA ASN A 369 -5.96 -19.51 9.76
C ASN A 369 -5.77 -19.14 8.28
N ALA A 370 -4.54 -18.77 7.93
CA ALA A 370 -4.20 -18.23 6.62
C ALA A 370 -2.68 -18.33 6.37
N PRO A 371 -2.22 -18.17 5.13
CA PRO A 371 -0.79 -18.19 4.78
C PRO A 371 -0.08 -16.86 5.07
N GLY A 372 -0.42 -16.16 6.14
CA GLY A 372 0.12 -14.87 6.53
C GLY A 372 0.14 -14.68 8.04
N GLY A 373 0.55 -13.49 8.48
CA GLY A 373 0.61 -13.09 9.88
C GLY A 373 -0.38 -11.97 10.21
N GLY A 374 -0.12 -11.29 11.31
CA GLY A 374 -0.88 -10.15 11.80
C GLY A 374 -1.21 -10.30 13.29
N SER A 375 -1.00 -9.24 14.04
CA SER A 375 -1.35 -9.19 15.46
C SER A 375 -1.25 -7.75 15.97
N THR A 376 -1.88 -7.47 17.13
CA THR A 376 -1.70 -6.20 17.87
C THR A 376 -0.22 -5.91 18.15
N LEU A 377 0.57 -6.94 18.48
CA LEU A 377 2.01 -6.76 18.70
C LEU A 377 2.73 -6.35 17.42
N PHE A 378 2.43 -6.98 16.32
CA PHE A 378 3.04 -6.63 15.03
C PHE A 378 2.70 -5.21 14.60
N ARG A 379 1.44 -4.78 14.69
CA ARG A 379 1.04 -3.40 14.39
C ARG A 379 1.76 -2.40 15.29
N LYS A 380 1.93 -2.71 16.59
CA LYS A 380 2.77 -1.91 17.48
C LYS A 380 4.24 -1.85 17.04
N GLN A 381 4.80 -2.95 16.55
CA GLN A 381 6.18 -2.98 16.04
C GLN A 381 6.33 -2.16 14.75
N LEU A 382 5.32 -2.10 13.90
CA LEU A 382 5.29 -1.20 12.74
C LEU A 382 5.27 0.28 13.14
N THR A 383 4.66 0.64 14.28
CA THR A 383 4.78 2.03 14.77
C THR A 383 6.21 2.41 15.17
N TYR A 384 7.03 1.45 15.62
CA TYR A 384 8.45 1.72 15.90
C TYR A 384 9.24 2.02 14.63
N LEU A 385 8.96 1.30 13.53
CA LEU A 385 9.53 1.62 12.21
C LEU A 385 9.11 3.02 11.76
N HIS A 386 7.82 3.35 11.86
CA HIS A 386 7.31 4.66 11.48
C HIS A 386 7.95 5.79 12.30
N GLN A 387 8.06 5.62 13.63
CA GLN A 387 8.73 6.57 14.52
C GLN A 387 10.23 6.70 14.21
N PHE A 388 10.90 5.59 13.91
CA PHE A 388 12.30 5.58 13.52
C PHE A 388 12.54 6.42 12.26
N LEU A 389 11.75 6.20 11.20
CA LEU A 389 11.85 6.97 9.97
C LEU A 389 11.47 8.44 10.16
N LYS A 390 10.47 8.75 10.99
CA LYS A 390 10.12 10.14 11.36
C LYS A 390 11.17 10.84 12.21
N SER A 391 12.11 10.12 12.83
CA SER A 391 13.18 10.70 13.62
C SER A 391 14.35 11.23 12.79
N VAL A 392 14.29 11.08 11.48
CA VAL A 392 15.21 11.63 10.47
C VAL A 392 14.42 12.40 9.41
N ASP A 393 15.07 13.26 8.66
CA ASP A 393 14.47 13.94 7.51
C ASP A 393 14.55 13.02 6.27
N PHE A 394 13.70 11.98 6.26
CA PHE A 394 13.72 10.94 5.23
C PHE A 394 13.51 11.50 3.80
N VAL A 395 12.85 12.65 3.67
CA VAL A 395 12.63 13.30 2.36
C VAL A 395 13.94 13.73 1.71
N LYS A 396 14.95 14.10 2.51
CA LYS A 396 16.29 14.48 2.04
C LYS A 396 17.25 13.32 1.89
N MET A 397 16.84 12.13 2.32
CA MET A 397 17.66 10.93 2.24
C MET A 397 17.39 10.17 0.94
N GLN A 398 18.39 9.39 0.52
CA GLN A 398 18.30 8.49 -0.61
C GLN A 398 18.96 7.14 -0.27
N PRO A 399 18.61 6.05 -0.97
CA PRO A 399 19.32 4.77 -0.83
C PRO A 399 20.82 4.96 -1.06
N ASP A 400 21.62 4.44 -0.14
CA ASP A 400 23.08 4.61 -0.17
C ASP A 400 23.79 3.27 0.14
N HIS A 401 24.18 2.56 -0.92
CA HIS A 401 24.94 1.31 -0.78
C HIS A 401 26.43 1.56 -0.60
N GLU A 402 26.95 2.75 -0.93
CA GLU A 402 28.36 3.07 -0.86
C GLU A 402 28.83 3.40 0.56
N VAL A 403 27.91 3.85 1.43
CA VAL A 403 28.21 4.15 2.84
C VAL A 403 28.67 2.92 3.61
N VAL A 404 28.21 1.72 3.24
CA VAL A 404 28.59 0.46 3.88
C VAL A 404 29.83 -0.12 3.21
N TYR A 405 30.98 0.02 3.87
CA TYR A 405 32.24 -0.55 3.37
C TYR A 405 32.35 -2.05 3.66
N HIS A 406 31.94 -2.49 4.88
CA HIS A 406 32.00 -3.89 5.29
C HIS A 406 31.03 -4.20 6.41
N ALA A 407 30.25 -5.25 6.26
CA ALA A 407 29.26 -5.70 7.22
C ALA A 407 29.18 -7.24 7.22
N PRO A 408 30.16 -7.94 7.83
CA PRO A 408 30.27 -9.39 7.73
C PRO A 408 29.09 -10.09 8.41
N GLY A 409 28.42 -10.98 7.67
CA GLY A 409 27.36 -11.84 8.18
C GLY A 409 25.99 -11.15 8.36
N VAL A 410 25.82 -9.89 7.91
CA VAL A 410 24.55 -9.17 7.94
C VAL A 410 24.25 -8.53 6.60
N GLU A 411 22.96 -8.44 6.27
CA GLU A 411 22.45 -7.63 5.16
C GLU A 411 22.13 -6.23 5.69
N VAL A 412 22.46 -5.19 4.94
CA VAL A 412 22.26 -3.80 5.35
C VAL A 412 21.50 -3.04 4.29
N GLN A 413 20.43 -2.37 4.70
CA GLN A 413 19.76 -1.34 3.93
C GLN A 413 20.11 0.01 4.55
N ALA A 414 20.39 1.01 3.73
CA ALA A 414 20.81 2.32 4.19
C ALA A 414 20.17 3.44 3.39
N LEU A 415 19.67 4.44 4.13
CA LEU A 415 19.30 5.75 3.61
C LEU A 415 20.30 6.78 4.12
N SER A 416 20.68 7.76 3.30
CA SER A 416 21.57 8.84 3.72
C SER A 416 21.25 10.20 3.11
N GLU A 417 21.45 11.26 3.89
CA GLU A 417 21.78 12.60 3.46
C GLU A 417 23.27 12.78 3.82
N LYS A 418 24.15 12.54 2.86
CA LYS A 418 25.59 12.42 3.06
C LYS A 418 26.17 13.55 3.89
N GLY A 419 26.89 13.20 4.96
CA GLY A 419 27.51 14.12 5.91
C GLY A 419 26.57 14.71 6.96
N LYS A 420 25.25 14.38 6.93
CA LYS A 420 24.31 14.92 7.89
C LYS A 420 23.58 13.82 8.68
N GLN A 421 22.94 12.88 7.97
CA GLN A 421 22.13 11.85 8.64
C GLN A 421 22.11 10.54 7.84
N TYR A 422 22.06 9.43 8.59
CA TYR A 422 22.06 8.08 8.05
C TYR A 422 21.09 7.22 8.86
N ALA A 423 20.33 6.38 8.18
CA ALA A 423 19.43 5.41 8.77
C ALA A 423 19.69 4.03 8.16
N PHE A 424 19.91 3.03 9.01
CA PHE A 424 20.26 1.68 8.59
C PHE A 424 19.28 0.67 9.17
N CYS A 425 19.00 -0.36 8.40
CA CYS A 425 18.41 -1.61 8.83
C CYS A 425 19.44 -2.72 8.63
N LEU A 426 19.85 -3.38 9.70
CA LEU A 426 20.73 -4.54 9.66
C LEU A 426 19.94 -5.80 9.97
N THR A 427 20.05 -6.81 9.10
CA THR A 427 19.41 -8.12 9.28
C THR A 427 20.42 -9.24 9.28
N GLY A 428 20.30 -10.13 10.25
CA GLY A 428 21.20 -11.25 10.48
C GLY A 428 21.34 -11.55 11.97
N PRO A 429 21.89 -12.67 12.37
CA PRO A 429 22.24 -12.92 13.77
C PRO A 429 23.60 -12.32 14.10
N ASN A 430 23.79 -11.92 15.35
CA ASN A 430 25.07 -11.59 15.99
C ASN A 430 25.50 -10.12 16.01
N ALA A 431 26.43 -9.84 16.89
CA ALA A 431 27.21 -8.61 16.91
C ALA A 431 28.11 -8.54 15.66
N VAL A 432 28.23 -7.34 15.11
CA VAL A 432 29.09 -7.13 13.94
C VAL A 432 29.90 -5.85 14.06
N GLU A 433 31.18 -5.90 13.60
CA GLU A 433 31.92 -4.69 13.32
C GLU A 433 31.52 -4.13 11.98
N LEU A 434 30.65 -3.12 12.03
CA LEU A 434 30.17 -2.40 10.83
C LEU A 434 31.21 -1.35 10.44
N LYS A 435 31.73 -1.42 9.20
CA LYS A 435 32.67 -0.41 8.67
C LYS A 435 31.92 0.46 7.67
N LEU A 436 31.98 1.77 7.91
CA LEU A 436 31.25 2.78 7.17
C LEU A 436 32.20 3.81 6.54
N LYS A 437 31.81 4.34 5.38
CA LYS A 437 32.41 5.51 4.75
C LYS A 437 31.62 6.75 5.12
N LEU A 438 32.01 7.40 6.21
CA LEU A 438 31.41 8.66 6.64
C LEU A 438 32.37 9.81 6.37
N PRO A 439 31.91 11.00 5.95
CA PRO A 439 32.74 12.21 5.91
C PRO A 439 33.35 12.52 7.27
N GLU A 440 34.53 13.19 7.27
CA GLU A 440 35.14 13.67 8.51
C GLU A 440 34.16 14.54 9.28
N GLY A 441 34.09 14.33 10.61
CA GLY A 441 33.17 15.05 11.48
C GLY A 441 32.84 14.29 12.75
N ASN A 442 31.99 14.90 13.57
CA ASN A 442 31.47 14.29 14.79
C ASN A 442 30.05 13.84 14.57
N TYR A 443 29.72 12.64 15.01
CA TYR A 443 28.40 12.04 14.84
C TYR A 443 27.91 11.42 16.13
N SER A 444 26.62 11.54 16.39
CA SER A 444 25.92 10.71 17.37
C SER A 444 25.35 9.48 16.68
N PHE A 445 25.27 8.37 17.40
CA PHE A 445 24.60 7.17 16.91
C PHE A 445 23.65 6.58 17.94
N GLN A 446 22.61 5.90 17.45
CA GLN A 446 21.58 5.27 18.27
C GLN A 446 21.12 3.97 17.63
N TYR A 447 21.14 2.88 18.41
CA TYR A 447 20.56 1.61 18.03
C TYR A 447 19.16 1.47 18.59
N LEU A 448 18.22 0.99 17.76
CA LEU A 448 16.86 0.68 18.12
C LEU A 448 16.62 -0.83 17.99
N ASN A 449 15.95 -1.42 18.97
CA ASN A 449 15.40 -2.77 18.85
C ASN A 449 14.02 -2.69 18.19
N PRO A 450 13.81 -3.20 16.97
CA PRO A 450 12.52 -3.13 16.27
C PRO A 450 11.38 -3.91 16.94
N PHE A 451 11.71 -4.86 17.81
CA PHE A 451 10.72 -5.70 18.49
C PHE A 451 10.18 -5.04 19.76
N SER A 452 11.01 -4.31 20.50
CA SER A 452 10.60 -3.63 21.75
C SER A 452 10.40 -2.12 21.60
N GLY A 453 10.95 -1.50 20.54
CA GLY A 453 10.99 -0.05 20.37
C GLY A 453 12.01 0.65 21.26
N GLU A 454 12.84 -0.10 22.00
CA GLU A 454 13.82 0.46 22.92
C GLU A 454 15.12 0.84 22.23
N ASN A 455 15.70 1.95 22.68
CA ASN A 455 17.07 2.32 22.30
C ASN A 455 18.05 1.50 23.10
N THR A 456 18.73 0.58 22.45
CA THR A 456 19.61 -0.39 23.13
C THR A 456 21.01 0.15 23.43
N LYS A 457 21.49 1.11 22.63
CA LYS A 457 22.77 1.77 22.83
C LYS A 457 22.81 3.11 22.11
N THR A 458 23.41 4.10 22.73
CA THR A 458 23.73 5.40 22.15
C THR A 458 25.20 5.73 22.35
N GLY A 459 25.75 6.61 21.53
CA GLY A 459 27.13 7.07 21.68
C GLY A 459 27.48 8.14 20.66
N GLU A 460 28.73 8.56 20.69
CA GLU A 460 29.31 9.50 19.74
C GLU A 460 30.51 8.86 19.07
N ILE A 461 30.82 9.32 17.86
CA ILE A 461 31.96 8.88 17.08
C ILE A 461 32.59 10.09 16.39
N GLN A 462 33.89 10.22 16.48
CA GLN A 462 34.69 11.16 15.72
C GLN A 462 35.27 10.42 14.51
N VAL A 463 34.90 10.87 13.32
CA VAL A 463 35.38 10.35 12.04
C VAL A 463 36.56 11.20 11.59
N THR A 464 37.75 10.62 11.52
CA THR A 464 39.00 11.25 11.11
C THR A 464 39.67 10.51 9.94
N GLU A 465 39.15 9.37 9.54
CA GLU A 465 39.63 8.52 8.46
C GLU A 465 38.46 8.16 7.49
N GLU A 466 38.78 7.82 6.25
CA GLU A 466 37.80 7.46 5.22
C GLU A 466 36.90 6.32 5.67
N ILE A 467 37.38 5.38 6.44
CA ILE A 467 36.63 4.21 6.93
C ILE A 467 36.62 4.25 8.47
N THR A 468 35.42 4.27 9.02
CA THR A 468 35.23 4.21 10.47
C THR A 468 34.51 2.93 10.86
N SER A 469 34.80 2.41 12.06
CA SER A 469 34.21 1.19 12.60
C SER A 469 33.23 1.51 13.72
N ILE A 470 32.05 0.89 13.69
CA ILE A 470 31.07 0.91 14.78
C ILE A 470 30.75 -0.52 15.19
N LEU A 471 30.84 -0.81 16.47
CA LEU A 471 30.44 -2.12 17.00
C LEU A 471 28.91 -2.15 17.20
N VAL A 472 28.22 -2.88 16.34
CA VAL A 472 26.80 -3.20 16.49
C VAL A 472 26.67 -4.21 17.63
N PRO A 473 25.80 -3.96 18.65
CA PRO A 473 25.59 -4.90 19.74
C PRO A 473 24.97 -6.20 19.23
N GLN A 474 24.98 -7.23 20.06
CA GLN A 474 24.30 -8.49 19.76
C GLN A 474 22.82 -8.26 19.49
N PHE A 475 22.32 -8.82 18.39
CA PHE A 475 20.91 -8.88 18.03
C PHE A 475 20.57 -10.23 17.36
N ASP A 476 19.32 -10.63 17.38
CA ASP A 476 18.94 -11.97 16.93
C ASP A 476 18.49 -11.99 15.45
N THR A 477 17.84 -10.96 14.98
CA THR A 477 17.23 -10.95 13.64
C THR A 477 17.35 -9.61 12.94
N LEU A 478 17.11 -8.52 13.66
CA LEU A 478 16.91 -7.18 13.08
C LEU A 478 17.32 -6.10 14.10
N VAL A 479 18.04 -5.08 13.64
CA VAL A 479 18.34 -3.87 14.42
C VAL A 479 18.30 -2.63 13.51
N GLY A 480 17.72 -1.54 14.04
CA GLY A 480 17.80 -0.21 13.44
C GLY A 480 19.01 0.56 13.98
N LEU A 481 19.70 1.30 13.11
CA LEU A 481 20.79 2.21 13.49
C LEU A 481 20.54 3.57 12.84
N LYS A 482 20.61 4.62 13.65
CA LYS A 482 20.58 6.01 13.20
C LYS A 482 21.90 6.69 13.55
N ILE A 483 22.46 7.45 12.60
CA ILE A 483 23.67 8.26 12.78
C ILE A 483 23.35 9.70 12.34
N LEU A 484 23.65 10.68 13.20
CA LEU A 484 23.39 12.11 12.93
C LEU A 484 24.67 12.90 13.16
N ALA A 485 25.00 13.82 12.25
CA ALA A 485 26.09 14.76 12.47
C ALA A 485 25.81 15.64 13.70
N ILE A 486 26.85 15.92 14.47
CA ILE A 486 26.84 16.86 15.60
C ILE A 486 27.59 18.11 15.12
N ASP A 487 26.94 19.29 15.25
CA ASP A 487 27.55 20.59 14.92
C ASP A 487 28.72 20.95 15.84
#